data_9c21a2db54cec640c45689f12b96cc7b
#
_entry.id   9c21a2db54cec640c45689f12b96cc7b
#
_cell.length_a   1.000
_cell.length_b   1.000
_cell.length_c   1.000
_cell.angle_alpha   90.00
_cell.angle_beta   90.00
_cell.angle_gamma   90.00
#
_symmetry.space_group_name_H-M   'P 1'
#
loop_
_entity.id
_entity.type
_entity.pdbx_description
1 polymer ?
#
loop_
_entity_poly.entity_id
_entity_poly.type
_entity_poly.pdbx_seq_one_letter_code
_entity_poly.pdbx_strand_id
1 'polypeptide(L)'
;VCASTLSDMHSCITGAIGSLRGPLHGGANEAAMEMIENWTSPEEAEREMLGKLERKEKIMGFGHAIYKDNDPRNGIIKIWSERLAKDVGDTVLYPVSVRCEEVMWREKKLFCNADFFHASAYHFMDIATKLFTPIFVMSRVTGWAAHVMEQRADNRIIRPSADYTGPELRKVVPIEERSAA
;
A
#
# COMPACT_ATOMS: atom_id res chain seq x y z
N VAL A 1 10.50 6.14 15.15
CA VAL A 1 11.38 7.34 15.19
C VAL A 1 10.75 8.41 16.07
N CYS A 2 9.53 8.92 15.76
CA CYS A 2 8.88 9.98 16.58
C CYS A 2 8.82 9.64 18.06
N ALA A 3 8.38 8.42 18.41
CA ALA A 3 8.28 7.99 19.82
C ALA A 3 9.62 8.08 20.55
N SER A 4 10.72 7.73 19.89
CA SER A 4 12.07 7.78 20.48
C SER A 4 12.59 9.19 20.77
N THR A 5 12.01 10.21 20.15
CA THR A 5 12.30 11.62 20.44
C THR A 5 11.46 12.18 21.59
N LEU A 6 10.62 11.35 22.22
CA LEU A 6 9.65 11.70 23.27
C LEU A 6 8.51 12.61 22.78
N SER A 7 8.27 12.70 21.49
CA SER A 7 7.07 13.35 20.93
C SER A 7 5.80 12.71 21.50
N ASP A 8 4.76 13.50 21.69
CA ASP A 8 3.50 13.02 22.25
C ASP A 8 2.83 11.91 21.37
N MET A 9 1.83 11.23 21.94
CA MET A 9 1.14 10.12 21.26
C MET A 9 0.49 10.57 19.94
N HIS A 10 -0.16 11.74 19.92
CA HIS A 10 -0.85 12.22 18.72
C HIS A 10 0.14 12.52 17.59
N SER A 11 1.27 13.13 17.91
CA SER A 11 2.36 13.38 16.95
C SER A 11 2.92 12.07 16.37
N CYS A 12 3.10 11.05 17.22
CA CYS A 12 3.55 9.73 16.76
C CYS A 12 2.55 9.08 15.81
N ILE A 13 1.26 9.11 16.13
CA ILE A 13 0.19 8.56 15.30
C ILE A 13 0.05 9.35 14.00
N THR A 14 0.13 10.67 14.04
CA THR A 14 0.11 11.52 12.83
C THR A 14 1.23 11.16 11.86
N GLY A 15 2.45 11.00 12.37
CA GLY A 15 3.59 10.54 11.57
C GLY A 15 3.39 9.14 10.97
N ALA A 16 2.78 8.22 11.74
CA ALA A 16 2.46 6.88 11.30
C ALA A 16 1.38 6.87 10.20
N ILE A 17 0.34 7.72 10.31
CA ILE A 17 -0.69 7.92 9.28
C ILE A 17 -0.04 8.41 7.98
N GLY A 18 0.86 9.40 8.06
CA GLY A 18 1.59 9.89 6.90
C GLY A 18 2.36 8.79 6.17
N SER A 19 3.03 7.91 6.92
CA SER A 19 3.74 6.76 6.36
C SER A 19 2.80 5.71 5.76
N LEU A 20 1.66 5.46 6.40
CA LEU A 20 0.70 4.45 5.95
C LEU A 20 -0.03 4.87 4.67
N ARG A 21 -0.33 6.16 4.50
CA ARG A 21 -1.14 6.65 3.38
C ARG A 21 -0.51 6.42 2.00
N GLY A 22 0.80 6.27 1.91
CA GLY A 22 1.49 6.11 0.63
C GLY A 22 1.02 4.89 -0.17
N PRO A 23 0.97 4.97 -1.51
CA PRO A 23 0.50 3.87 -2.36
C PRO A 23 1.39 2.62 -2.31
N LEU A 24 2.61 2.73 -1.78
CA LEU A 24 3.49 1.59 -1.52
C LEU A 24 3.25 0.95 -0.15
N HIS A 25 2.26 1.40 0.60
CA HIS A 25 1.86 0.84 1.90
C HIS A 25 0.33 0.77 1.97
N GLY A 26 -0.31 1.36 2.95
CA GLY A 26 -1.76 1.25 3.17
C GLY A 26 -2.63 1.83 2.06
N GLY A 27 -2.11 2.78 1.27
CA GLY A 27 -2.77 3.28 0.06
C GLY A 27 -2.76 2.30 -1.13
N ALA A 28 -2.09 1.15 -1.02
CA ALA A 28 -2.07 0.15 -2.08
C ALA A 28 -3.45 -0.46 -2.36
N ASN A 29 -4.27 -0.57 -1.34
CA ASN A 29 -5.63 -1.09 -1.45
C ASN A 29 -6.55 -0.16 -2.26
N GLU A 30 -6.52 1.15 -2.00
CA GLU A 30 -7.24 2.17 -2.80
C GLU A 30 -6.76 2.13 -4.25
N ALA A 31 -5.44 2.17 -4.48
CA ALA A 31 -4.86 2.14 -5.82
C ALA A 31 -5.19 0.84 -6.59
N ALA A 32 -5.31 -0.29 -5.91
CA ALA A 32 -5.75 -1.53 -6.53
C ALA A 32 -7.22 -1.43 -6.98
N MET A 33 -8.10 -0.87 -6.14
CA MET A 33 -9.51 -0.68 -6.50
C MET A 33 -9.67 0.28 -7.67
N GLU A 34 -9.04 1.46 -7.61
CA GLU A 34 -9.04 2.45 -8.69
C GLU A 34 -8.57 1.88 -10.03
N MET A 35 -7.69 0.88 -10.01
CA MET A 35 -7.26 0.19 -11.21
C MET A 35 -8.33 -0.77 -11.75
N ILE A 36 -8.86 -1.66 -10.90
CA ILE A 36 -9.74 -2.74 -11.35
C ILE A 36 -11.18 -2.29 -11.62
N GLU A 37 -11.67 -1.22 -10.98
CA GLU A 37 -13.04 -0.70 -11.16
C GLU A 37 -13.30 -0.16 -12.56
N ASN A 38 -12.24 0.17 -13.32
CA ASN A 38 -12.37 0.72 -14.67
C ASN A 38 -12.52 -0.35 -15.75
N TRP A 39 -12.38 -1.64 -15.43
CA TRP A 39 -12.44 -2.72 -16.40
C TRP A 39 -13.76 -3.46 -16.36
N THR A 40 -14.31 -3.71 -17.52
CA THR A 40 -15.67 -4.24 -17.71
C THR A 40 -15.70 -5.75 -17.99
N SER A 41 -14.54 -6.35 -18.27
CA SER A 41 -14.41 -7.81 -18.50
C SER A 41 -13.03 -8.33 -18.13
N PRO A 42 -12.91 -9.64 -17.86
CA PRO A 42 -11.60 -10.29 -17.65
C PRO A 42 -10.64 -10.14 -18.84
N GLU A 43 -11.14 -10.12 -20.06
CA GLU A 43 -10.33 -9.97 -21.29
C GLU A 43 -9.77 -8.55 -21.40
N GLU A 44 -10.56 -7.56 -21.04
CA GLU A 44 -10.10 -6.18 -20.95
C GLU A 44 -9.04 -6.04 -19.86
N ALA A 45 -9.29 -6.59 -18.68
CA ALA A 45 -8.32 -6.57 -17.58
C ALA A 45 -6.97 -7.19 -17.98
N GLU A 46 -6.99 -8.34 -18.67
CA GLU A 46 -5.76 -8.98 -19.16
C GLU A 46 -4.99 -8.07 -20.12
N ARG A 47 -5.67 -7.51 -21.11
CA ARG A 47 -5.06 -6.61 -22.11
C ARG A 47 -4.41 -5.41 -21.44
N GLU A 48 -5.15 -4.75 -20.55
CA GLU A 48 -4.67 -3.55 -19.86
C GLU A 48 -3.52 -3.86 -18.90
N MET A 49 -3.58 -4.99 -18.18
CA MET A 49 -2.49 -5.46 -17.33
C MET A 49 -1.21 -5.72 -18.12
N LEU A 50 -1.30 -6.40 -19.27
CA LEU A 50 -0.15 -6.63 -20.14
C LEU A 50 0.44 -5.31 -20.64
N GLY A 51 -0.39 -4.37 -21.07
CA GLY A 51 0.05 -3.03 -21.46
C GLY A 51 0.77 -2.28 -20.33
N LYS A 52 0.26 -2.34 -19.09
CA LYS A 52 0.93 -1.77 -17.92
C LYS A 52 2.30 -2.41 -17.66
N LEU A 53 2.40 -3.74 -17.81
CA LEU A 53 3.66 -4.47 -17.63
C LEU A 53 4.70 -4.09 -18.70
N GLU A 54 4.30 -3.91 -19.96
CA GLU A 54 5.16 -3.45 -21.05
C GLU A 54 5.71 -2.04 -20.77
N ARG A 55 4.87 -1.13 -20.30
CA ARG A 55 5.26 0.23 -19.89
C ARG A 55 6.02 0.29 -18.57
N LYS A 56 6.24 -0.85 -17.91
CA LYS A 56 6.88 -0.97 -16.58
C LYS A 56 6.18 -0.15 -15.49
N GLU A 57 4.87 0.02 -15.61
CA GLU A 57 4.06 0.66 -14.59
C GLU A 57 3.97 -0.24 -13.34
N LYS A 58 3.92 0.39 -12.17
CA LYS A 58 3.68 -0.35 -10.93
C LYS A 58 2.22 -0.78 -10.85
N ILE A 59 2.03 -2.06 -10.53
CA ILE A 59 0.71 -2.64 -10.30
C ILE A 59 0.60 -2.93 -8.81
N MET A 60 -0.37 -2.29 -8.15
CA MET A 60 -0.56 -2.40 -6.70
C MET A 60 -1.30 -3.68 -6.32
N GLY A 61 -1.07 -4.15 -5.09
CA GLY A 61 -1.71 -5.35 -4.57
C GLY A 61 -0.97 -6.66 -4.87
N PHE A 62 0.28 -6.59 -5.37
CA PHE A 62 1.08 -7.78 -5.73
C PHE A 62 2.45 -7.76 -5.08
N GLY A 63 2.92 -8.96 -4.68
CA GLY A 63 4.19 -9.16 -4.00
C GLY A 63 4.20 -8.63 -2.56
N HIS A 64 5.27 -8.93 -1.83
CA HIS A 64 5.44 -8.49 -0.45
C HIS A 64 6.93 -8.41 -0.09
N ALA A 65 7.30 -7.48 0.81
CA ALA A 65 8.69 -7.32 1.23
C ALA A 65 9.22 -8.53 2.04
N ILE A 66 8.35 -9.13 2.85
CA ILE A 66 8.69 -10.22 3.78
C ILE A 66 8.28 -11.58 3.21
N TYR A 67 7.00 -11.75 2.83
CA TYR A 67 6.53 -13.00 2.24
C TYR A 67 7.15 -13.21 0.86
N LYS A 68 7.60 -14.42 0.57
CA LYS A 68 8.30 -14.76 -0.69
C LYS A 68 7.48 -15.64 -1.61
N ASP A 69 6.73 -16.59 -1.05
CA ASP A 69 5.99 -17.59 -1.82
C ASP A 69 4.52 -17.23 -1.96
N ASN A 70 3.89 -16.76 -0.88
CA ASN A 70 2.51 -16.31 -0.86
C ASN A 70 2.26 -15.38 0.34
N ASP A 71 1.15 -14.63 0.29
CA ASP A 71 0.62 -13.92 1.46
C ASP A 71 -0.49 -14.80 2.10
N PRO A 72 -0.29 -15.32 3.33
CA PRO A 72 -1.26 -16.22 3.96
C PRO A 72 -2.63 -15.56 4.19
N ARG A 73 -2.69 -14.23 4.22
CA ARG A 73 -3.94 -13.47 4.37
C ARG A 73 -4.76 -13.46 3.06
N ASN A 74 -4.08 -13.54 1.91
CA ASN A 74 -4.73 -13.45 0.61
C ASN A 74 -5.72 -14.59 0.39
N GLY A 75 -5.37 -15.81 0.75
CA GLY A 75 -6.27 -16.97 0.60
C GLY A 75 -7.59 -16.78 1.37
N ILE A 76 -7.52 -16.18 2.55
CA ILE A 76 -8.71 -15.92 3.38
C ILE A 76 -9.57 -14.82 2.74
N ILE A 77 -8.99 -13.69 2.40
CA ILE A 77 -9.77 -12.56 1.88
C ILE A 77 -10.32 -12.83 0.47
N LYS A 78 -9.62 -13.61 -0.35
CA LYS A 78 -10.12 -14.04 -1.66
C LYS A 78 -11.42 -14.84 -1.54
N ILE A 79 -11.51 -15.75 -0.58
CA ILE A 79 -12.73 -16.52 -0.29
C ILE A 79 -13.88 -15.58 0.10
N TRP A 80 -13.60 -14.59 0.93
CA TRP A 80 -14.62 -13.61 1.33
C TRP A 80 -15.03 -12.70 0.17
N SER A 81 -14.08 -12.25 -0.64
CA SER A 81 -14.39 -11.47 -1.85
C SER A 81 -15.30 -12.25 -2.80
N GLU A 82 -15.04 -13.54 -3.02
CA GLU A 82 -15.89 -14.41 -3.84
C GLU A 82 -17.30 -14.56 -3.27
N ARG A 83 -17.43 -14.77 -1.96
CA ARG A 83 -18.73 -14.89 -1.29
C ARG A 83 -19.54 -13.61 -1.40
N LEU A 84 -18.92 -12.48 -1.07
CA LEU A 84 -19.55 -11.16 -1.15
C LEU A 84 -19.96 -10.84 -2.60
N ALA A 85 -19.12 -11.16 -3.58
CA ALA A 85 -19.49 -11.00 -4.99
C ALA A 85 -20.77 -11.78 -5.35
N LYS A 86 -20.90 -13.02 -4.87
CA LYS A 86 -22.11 -13.83 -5.07
C LYS A 86 -23.31 -13.22 -4.36
N ASP A 87 -23.14 -12.72 -3.14
CA ASP A 87 -24.23 -12.13 -2.35
C ASP A 87 -24.80 -10.86 -2.99
N VAL A 88 -23.96 -10.05 -3.64
CA VAL A 88 -24.38 -8.83 -4.34
C VAL A 88 -24.73 -9.09 -5.82
N GLY A 89 -24.54 -10.30 -6.32
CA GLY A 89 -24.79 -10.67 -7.72
C GLY A 89 -23.75 -10.10 -8.71
N ASP A 90 -22.50 -9.89 -8.26
CA ASP A 90 -21.43 -9.40 -9.13
C ASP A 90 -21.06 -10.44 -10.21
N THR A 91 -20.91 -9.97 -11.43
CA THR A 91 -20.50 -10.76 -12.59
C THR A 91 -19.26 -10.20 -13.30
N VAL A 92 -18.69 -9.11 -12.81
CA VAL A 92 -17.61 -8.37 -13.45
C VAL A 92 -16.38 -8.23 -12.56
N LEU A 93 -16.50 -7.57 -11.42
CA LEU A 93 -15.35 -7.14 -10.62
C LEU A 93 -14.56 -8.32 -10.02
N TYR A 94 -15.24 -9.34 -9.52
CA TYR A 94 -14.54 -10.52 -9.00
C TYR A 94 -13.85 -11.32 -10.13
N PRO A 95 -14.51 -11.64 -11.27
CA PRO A 95 -13.82 -12.23 -12.44
C PRO A 95 -12.64 -11.40 -12.96
N VAL A 96 -12.75 -10.07 -13.01
CA VAL A 96 -11.65 -9.15 -13.33
C VAL A 96 -10.50 -9.32 -12.34
N SER A 97 -10.80 -9.34 -11.04
CA SER A 97 -9.78 -9.51 -9.99
C SER A 97 -9.05 -10.85 -10.11
N VAL A 98 -9.77 -11.94 -10.39
CA VAL A 98 -9.17 -13.27 -10.60
C VAL A 98 -8.26 -13.25 -11.83
N ARG A 99 -8.69 -12.63 -12.95
CA ARG A 99 -7.86 -12.53 -14.14
C ARG A 99 -6.59 -11.73 -13.90
N CYS A 100 -6.64 -10.66 -13.14
CA CYS A 100 -5.44 -9.90 -12.75
C CYS A 100 -4.43 -10.78 -11.97
N GLU A 101 -4.91 -11.57 -11.01
CA GLU A 101 -4.07 -12.53 -10.27
C GLU A 101 -3.39 -13.52 -11.21
N GLU A 102 -4.15 -14.11 -12.14
CA GLU A 102 -3.63 -15.07 -13.14
C GLU A 102 -2.54 -14.45 -14.03
N VAL A 103 -2.78 -13.23 -14.53
CA VAL A 103 -1.82 -12.50 -15.36
C VAL A 103 -0.54 -12.22 -14.60
N MET A 104 -0.63 -11.69 -13.38
CA MET A 104 0.57 -11.38 -12.59
C MET A 104 1.36 -12.62 -12.20
N TRP A 105 0.67 -13.72 -11.90
CA TRP A 105 1.36 -14.98 -11.66
C TRP A 105 2.03 -15.54 -12.93
N ARG A 106 1.35 -15.49 -14.05
CA ARG A 106 1.88 -15.97 -15.33
C ARG A 106 3.11 -15.17 -15.78
N GLU A 107 3.02 -13.84 -15.77
CA GLU A 107 4.02 -12.96 -16.37
C GLU A 107 5.18 -12.60 -15.41
N LYS A 108 4.92 -12.50 -14.12
CA LYS A 108 5.91 -12.00 -13.15
C LYS A 108 6.19 -12.95 -11.99
N LYS A 109 5.43 -14.05 -11.83
CA LYS A 109 5.47 -14.92 -10.66
C LYS A 109 5.25 -14.16 -9.36
N LEU A 110 4.42 -13.11 -9.40
CA LEU A 110 4.03 -12.33 -8.23
C LEU A 110 2.63 -12.75 -7.78
N PHE A 111 2.54 -13.08 -6.50
CA PHE A 111 1.27 -13.41 -5.85
C PHE A 111 0.55 -12.13 -5.40
N CYS A 112 -0.78 -12.22 -5.25
CA CYS A 112 -1.57 -11.19 -4.60
C CYS A 112 -1.19 -11.09 -3.14
N ASN A 113 -0.95 -9.87 -2.66
CA ASN A 113 -0.88 -9.60 -1.23
C ASN A 113 -2.28 -9.31 -0.66
N ALA A 114 -2.38 -9.05 0.64
CA ALA A 114 -3.66 -8.81 1.29
C ALA A 114 -4.45 -7.66 0.67
N ASP A 115 -3.78 -6.61 0.17
CA ASP A 115 -4.46 -5.40 -0.31
C ASP A 115 -5.30 -5.65 -1.57
N PHE A 116 -4.93 -6.62 -2.42
CA PHE A 116 -5.57 -6.81 -3.71
C PHE A 116 -7.04 -7.26 -3.57
N PHE A 117 -7.31 -8.41 -2.94
CA PHE A 117 -8.69 -8.89 -2.77
C PHE A 117 -9.46 -8.18 -1.66
N HIS A 118 -8.78 -7.44 -0.76
CA HIS A 118 -9.49 -6.50 0.12
C HIS A 118 -10.18 -5.39 -0.68
N ALA A 119 -9.61 -4.95 -1.80
CA ALA A 119 -10.20 -3.91 -2.63
C ALA A 119 -11.59 -4.32 -3.12
N SER A 120 -11.71 -5.47 -3.77
CA SER A 120 -13.01 -5.98 -4.23
C SER A 120 -13.95 -6.36 -3.06
N ALA A 121 -13.43 -6.95 -1.98
CA ALA A 121 -14.24 -7.28 -0.81
C ALA A 121 -14.88 -6.05 -0.16
N TYR A 122 -14.11 -4.98 0.04
CA TYR A 122 -14.64 -3.73 0.59
C TYR A 122 -15.65 -3.06 -0.34
N HIS A 123 -15.39 -3.11 -1.64
CA HIS A 123 -16.34 -2.61 -2.64
C HIS A 123 -17.70 -3.34 -2.54
N PHE A 124 -17.70 -4.67 -2.46
CA PHE A 124 -18.93 -5.47 -2.29
C PHE A 124 -19.65 -5.24 -0.96
N MET A 125 -18.95 -4.72 0.03
CA MET A 125 -19.52 -4.28 1.31
C MET A 125 -20.06 -2.84 1.26
N ASP A 126 -20.12 -2.20 0.09
CA ASP A 126 -20.53 -0.82 -0.13
C ASP A 126 -19.67 0.20 0.66
N ILE A 127 -18.39 -0.12 0.86
CA ILE A 127 -17.41 0.79 1.46
C ILE A 127 -16.81 1.65 0.36
N ALA A 128 -16.95 2.96 0.47
CA ALA A 128 -16.37 3.88 -0.50
C ALA A 128 -14.83 3.75 -0.54
N THR A 129 -14.22 3.69 -1.73
CA THR A 129 -12.78 3.47 -1.95
C THR A 129 -11.91 4.40 -1.11
N LYS A 130 -12.27 5.68 -1.00
CA LYS A 130 -11.57 6.68 -0.16
C LYS A 130 -11.52 6.36 1.34
N LEU A 131 -12.29 5.37 1.82
CA LEU A 131 -12.30 4.92 3.21
C LEU A 131 -11.40 3.70 3.45
N PHE A 132 -10.82 3.09 2.43
CA PHE A 132 -10.01 1.88 2.59
C PHE A 132 -8.75 2.13 3.45
N THR A 133 -8.00 3.18 3.14
CA THR A 133 -6.85 3.60 3.97
C THR A 133 -7.27 4.03 5.38
N PRO A 134 -8.33 4.83 5.60
CA PRO A 134 -8.86 5.11 6.93
C PRO A 134 -9.22 3.86 7.75
N ILE A 135 -9.84 2.85 7.16
CA ILE A 135 -10.14 1.57 7.83
C ILE A 135 -8.84 0.87 8.27
N PHE A 136 -7.82 0.89 7.43
CA PHE A 136 -6.52 0.35 7.80
C PHE A 136 -5.90 1.13 8.99
N VAL A 137 -6.01 2.46 8.99
CA VAL A 137 -5.59 3.28 10.15
C VAL A 137 -6.30 2.84 11.42
N MET A 138 -7.62 2.70 11.37
CA MET A 138 -8.42 2.28 12.52
C MET A 138 -7.97 0.91 13.08
N SER A 139 -7.65 -0.03 12.20
CA SER A 139 -7.16 -1.36 12.59
C SER A 139 -5.73 -1.32 13.15
N ARG A 140 -4.90 -0.39 12.68
CA ARG A 140 -3.47 -0.34 13.00
C ARG A 140 -3.14 0.58 14.16
N VAL A 141 -4.00 1.54 14.53
CA VAL A 141 -3.69 2.54 15.56
C VAL A 141 -3.37 1.92 16.92
N THR A 142 -4.01 0.81 17.26
CA THR A 142 -3.72 0.06 18.50
C THR A 142 -2.30 -0.50 18.51
N GLY A 143 -1.85 -1.05 17.38
CA GLY A 143 -0.48 -1.54 17.22
C GLY A 143 0.55 -0.41 17.29
N TRP A 144 0.27 0.74 16.67
CA TRP A 144 1.15 1.91 16.80
C TRP A 144 1.21 2.42 18.23
N ALA A 145 0.07 2.49 18.93
CA ALA A 145 0.04 2.91 20.32
C ALA A 145 0.88 1.96 21.20
N ALA A 146 0.74 0.64 21.02
CA ALA A 146 1.54 -0.35 21.70
C ALA A 146 3.04 -0.11 21.47
N HIS A 147 3.47 0.07 20.22
CA HIS A 147 4.88 0.36 19.89
C HIS A 147 5.38 1.68 20.48
N VAL A 148 4.56 2.72 20.56
CA VAL A 148 4.94 3.97 21.24
C VAL A 148 5.17 3.71 22.75
N MET A 149 4.29 2.94 23.38
CA MET A 149 4.42 2.58 24.81
C MET A 149 5.66 1.73 25.06
N GLU A 150 5.91 0.71 24.26
CA GLU A 150 7.12 -0.12 24.32
C GLU A 150 8.40 0.71 24.16
N GLN A 151 8.44 1.56 23.15
CA GLN A 151 9.60 2.45 22.89
C GLN A 151 9.89 3.34 24.11
N ARG A 152 8.85 3.86 24.77
CA ARG A 152 9.01 4.75 25.92
C ARG A 152 9.41 4.02 27.20
N ALA A 153 9.05 2.74 27.33
CA ALA A 153 9.41 1.94 28.51
C ALA A 153 10.94 1.72 28.62
N ASP A 154 11.62 1.60 27.47
CA ASP A 154 13.10 1.50 27.39
C ASP A 154 13.57 2.38 26.24
N ASN A 155 13.58 3.71 26.48
CA ASN A 155 13.77 4.67 25.40
C ASN A 155 15.23 4.96 25.06
N ARG A 156 15.54 4.75 23.80
CA ARG A 156 16.77 5.26 23.18
C ARG A 156 16.42 5.95 21.87
N ILE A 157 16.95 7.14 21.62
CA ILE A 157 16.71 7.86 20.38
C ILE A 157 17.14 7.01 19.17
N ILE A 158 16.20 6.85 18.23
CA ILE A 158 16.45 6.13 16.96
C ILE A 158 17.00 7.15 15.96
N ARG A 159 18.26 6.99 15.62
CA ARG A 159 18.94 7.78 14.61
C ARG A 159 19.48 6.86 13.51
N PRO A 160 18.79 6.73 12.38
CA PRO A 160 19.31 5.96 11.26
C PRO A 160 20.66 6.49 10.81
N SER A 161 21.61 5.60 10.59
CA SER A 161 22.89 5.92 9.96
C SER A 161 22.75 5.88 8.44
N ALA A 162 23.50 6.72 7.75
CA ALA A 162 23.57 6.73 6.30
C ALA A 162 24.98 7.14 5.84
N ASP A 163 25.41 6.58 4.74
CA ASP A 163 26.62 7.04 4.05
C ASP A 163 26.24 8.18 3.11
N TYR A 164 26.99 9.27 3.22
CA TYR A 164 26.75 10.41 2.35
C TYR A 164 27.29 10.16 0.95
N THR A 165 26.41 10.17 -0.04
CA THR A 165 26.74 9.96 -1.46
C THR A 165 26.45 11.20 -2.33
N GLY A 166 26.23 12.35 -1.69
CA GLY A 166 25.96 13.62 -2.36
C GLY A 166 27.21 14.32 -2.89
N PRO A 167 27.06 15.57 -3.40
CA PRO A 167 28.17 16.37 -3.89
C PRO A 167 29.21 16.64 -2.80
N GLU A 168 30.45 16.86 -3.23
CA GLU A 168 31.54 17.30 -2.37
C GLU A 168 31.21 18.63 -1.65
N LEU A 169 31.99 18.96 -0.62
CA LEU A 169 31.87 20.18 0.14
C LEU A 169 31.81 21.42 -0.77
N ARG A 170 30.73 22.18 -0.68
CA ARG A 170 30.53 23.42 -1.40
C ARG A 170 30.66 24.60 -0.48
N LYS A 171 31.30 25.69 -0.96
CA LYS A 171 31.29 26.96 -0.25
C LYS A 171 29.90 27.57 -0.28
N VAL A 172 29.49 28.19 0.80
CA VAL A 172 28.27 29.01 0.82
C VAL A 172 28.51 30.22 -0.07
N VAL A 173 27.69 30.37 -1.12
CA VAL A 173 27.73 31.57 -1.97
C VAL A 173 27.03 32.72 -1.22
N PRO A 174 27.68 33.91 -1.07
CA PRO A 174 27.04 35.08 -0.50
C PRO A 174 25.74 35.42 -1.23
N ILE A 175 24.78 36.01 -0.49
CA ILE A 175 23.42 36.23 -1.04
C ILE A 175 23.44 37.13 -2.29
N GLU A 176 24.36 38.07 -2.34
CA GLU A 176 24.54 39.04 -3.42
C GLU A 176 25.07 38.41 -4.71
N GLU A 177 25.69 37.23 -4.59
CA GLU A 177 26.28 36.50 -5.72
C GLU A 177 25.36 35.35 -6.22
N ARG A 178 24.19 35.15 -5.59
CA ARG A 178 23.25 34.10 -5.99
C ARG A 178 22.40 34.58 -7.16
N SER A 179 22.50 33.89 -8.30
CA SER A 179 21.56 34.12 -9.38
C SER A 179 20.15 33.73 -8.92
N ALA A 180 19.14 34.52 -9.27
CA ALA A 180 17.74 34.13 -9.11
C ALA A 180 17.50 32.84 -9.96
N ALA A 181 16.98 31.78 -9.32
CA ALA A 181 16.65 30.53 -9.95
C ALA A 181 15.38 30.66 -10.79
#